data_3882817f2819223508f4157e68600a21
#
_entry.id   3882817f2819223508f4157e68600a21
#
_cell.length_a   1.000
_cell.length_b   1.000
_cell.length_c   1.000
_cell.angle_alpha   90.00
_cell.angle_beta   90.00
_cell.angle_gamma   90.00
#
_symmetry.space_group_name_H-M   'P 1'
#
loop_
_entity.id
_entity.type
_entity.pdbx_description
1 polymer ?
#
loop_
_entity_poly.entity_id
_entity_poly.type
_entity_poly.pdbx_seq_one_letter_code
_entity_poly.pdbx_strand_id
1 'polypeptide(L)'
;MTNPRERNQRMKSLFANVNSEDLATTAAPAVAEAEKRRVGSAAVKSMDRAFVSIEEENKRLHDQLIASEVIVELDPERVIPSFVSDRLNIEGDRSFQAFVEGIKDAGQKLPILVRPLPDKPGYYQAAYGHRRVRACQILKRPVKAIVRSLSDEELVISQGIENSERLNLSFIEQALFALALKSRGYSRDLISEALGRKEGQRLAYISILTNAAALVPADLVRLIGPASAIGRPKWEKLGSLVKDACLSAEQSKAVDDLVRTSEWESSDSDQRFRLVLDALGRSINPVPNITEIEVAGGHVIVAKRSGATTKFAVPDDRIPGLSAWLILKLPELVEEFQSNQREGALQ
;
A
#
# COMPACT_ATOMS: atom_id res chain seq x y z
N MET A 1 2.64 -17.44 -36.57
CA MET A 1 1.27 -16.97 -36.19
C MET A 1 0.97 -15.75 -37.04
N THR A 2 0.06 -15.86 -37.97
CA THR A 2 -0.26 -14.80 -38.95
C THR A 2 -1.16 -13.74 -38.32
N ASN A 3 -0.79 -12.48 -38.53
CA ASN A 3 -1.43 -11.28 -38.03
C ASN A 3 -2.94 -11.23 -38.43
N PRO A 4 -3.86 -10.88 -37.53
CA PRO A 4 -5.30 -10.79 -37.81
C PRO A 4 -5.67 -9.86 -38.97
N ARG A 5 -4.86 -8.84 -39.25
CA ARG A 5 -5.04 -7.91 -40.38
C ARG A 5 -4.71 -8.55 -41.72
N GLU A 6 -3.73 -9.43 -41.78
CA GLU A 6 -3.39 -10.17 -43.04
C GLU A 6 -4.44 -11.23 -43.39
N ARG A 7 -5.04 -11.84 -42.37
CA ARG A 7 -6.12 -12.82 -42.55
C ARG A 7 -7.39 -12.15 -43.06
N ASN A 8 -7.70 -10.96 -42.63
CA ASN A 8 -8.86 -10.18 -43.09
C ASN A 8 -8.64 -9.61 -44.51
N GLN A 9 -7.40 -9.28 -44.87
CA GLN A 9 -7.07 -8.90 -46.27
C GLN A 9 -7.12 -10.07 -47.22
N ARG A 10 -6.65 -11.26 -46.85
CA ARG A 10 -6.77 -12.48 -47.66
C ARG A 10 -8.22 -12.90 -47.86
N MET A 11 -9.09 -12.75 -46.87
CA MET A 11 -10.50 -13.03 -47.02
C MET A 11 -11.19 -12.03 -47.96
N LYS A 12 -10.85 -10.75 -47.91
CA LYS A 12 -11.37 -9.74 -48.85
C LYS A 12 -10.91 -9.98 -50.30
N SER A 13 -9.69 -10.49 -50.52
CA SER A 13 -9.20 -10.78 -51.87
C SER A 13 -9.82 -12.05 -52.49
N LEU A 14 -10.28 -13.01 -51.67
CA LEU A 14 -10.99 -14.21 -52.16
C LEU A 14 -12.41 -13.92 -52.66
N PHE A 15 -13.02 -12.82 -52.19
CA PHE A 15 -14.38 -12.40 -52.63
C PHE A 15 -14.35 -11.24 -53.64
N ALA A 16 -13.20 -10.67 -53.97
CA ALA A 16 -13.06 -9.56 -54.90
C ALA A 16 -13.16 -9.97 -56.40
N ASN A 17 -13.17 -11.29 -56.71
CA ASN A 17 -13.18 -11.81 -58.08
C ASN A 17 -14.49 -12.51 -58.50
N VAL A 18 -15.58 -12.24 -57.78
CA VAL A 18 -16.92 -12.70 -58.26
C VAL A 18 -17.53 -11.56 -59.03
N ASN A 19 -17.31 -11.56 -60.34
CA ASN A 19 -17.97 -10.61 -61.25
C ASN A 19 -19.48 -10.93 -61.28
N SER A 20 -20.27 -9.93 -60.97
CA SER A 20 -21.73 -9.96 -61.01
C SER A 20 -22.34 -10.05 -62.41
N GLU A 21 -21.52 -10.15 -63.47
CA GLU A 21 -21.95 -10.21 -64.87
C GLU A 21 -22.09 -11.63 -65.43
N ASP A 22 -21.48 -12.65 -64.79
CA ASP A 22 -21.51 -14.02 -65.33
C ASP A 22 -22.78 -14.83 -64.95
N LEU A 23 -23.73 -14.23 -64.24
CA LEU A 23 -25.02 -14.87 -63.87
C LEU A 23 -26.23 -14.42 -64.69
N ALA A 24 -26.01 -13.65 -65.75
CA ALA A 24 -27.11 -13.04 -66.51
C ALA A 24 -27.36 -13.60 -67.95
N THR A 25 -26.79 -14.77 -68.30
CA THR A 25 -27.06 -15.35 -69.64
C THR A 25 -27.50 -16.78 -69.51
N THR A 26 -28.81 -17.00 -69.33
CA THR A 26 -29.63 -18.01 -69.97
C THR A 26 -31.10 -17.92 -69.51
N ALA A 27 -31.94 -17.39 -70.35
CA ALA A 27 -33.35 -17.67 -70.61
C ALA A 27 -34.24 -16.42 -70.69
N ALA A 28 -34.65 -16.07 -71.90
CA ALA A 28 -35.83 -15.26 -72.15
C ALA A 28 -36.95 -16.16 -72.80
N PRO A 29 -38.18 -15.72 -72.95
CA PRO A 29 -39.02 -14.82 -72.12
C PRO A 29 -40.42 -15.41 -71.85
N ALA A 30 -41.14 -15.00 -70.85
CA ALA A 30 -42.59 -14.81 -70.85
C ALA A 30 -43.08 -14.05 -69.58
N VAL A 31 -43.57 -12.88 -69.83
CA VAL A 31 -44.72 -12.18 -69.28
C VAL A 31 -45.30 -12.68 -67.95
N ALA A 32 -45.16 -11.89 -66.89
CA ALA A 32 -46.24 -11.41 -66.01
C ALA A 32 -45.67 -10.48 -64.88
N GLU A 33 -46.28 -9.30 -64.79
CA GLU A 33 -46.16 -8.44 -63.61
C GLU A 33 -46.46 -9.18 -62.34
N ALA A 34 -45.52 -9.30 -61.44
CA ALA A 34 -45.80 -9.40 -60.02
C ALA A 34 -44.52 -9.23 -59.22
N GLU A 35 -44.48 -8.21 -58.36
CA GLU A 35 -43.71 -8.06 -57.15
C GLU A 35 -42.19 -8.26 -57.22
N LYS A 36 -41.45 -7.16 -57.25
CA LYS A 36 -40.06 -7.08 -56.80
C LYS A 36 -39.96 -7.56 -55.37
N ARG A 37 -39.94 -8.87 -55.14
CA ARG A 37 -39.48 -9.42 -53.86
C ARG A 37 -37.98 -9.26 -53.77
N ARG A 38 -37.55 -8.44 -52.82
CA ARG A 38 -36.16 -8.26 -52.38
C ARG A 38 -35.62 -9.58 -51.86
N VAL A 39 -35.08 -10.44 -52.67
CA VAL A 39 -34.49 -11.72 -52.30
C VAL A 39 -33.11 -11.56 -51.66
N GLY A 40 -32.51 -10.33 -51.67
CA GLY A 40 -31.23 -10.07 -51.09
C GLY A 40 -31.21 -9.96 -49.56
N SER A 41 -32.36 -9.78 -48.88
CA SER A 41 -32.34 -9.47 -47.43
C SER A 41 -32.34 -10.70 -46.51
N ALA A 42 -32.81 -11.86 -47.00
CA ALA A 42 -32.89 -13.07 -46.16
C ALA A 42 -31.53 -13.78 -46.06
N ALA A 43 -30.78 -13.89 -47.15
CA ALA A 43 -29.45 -14.47 -47.15
C ALA A 43 -28.43 -13.64 -46.39
N VAL A 44 -28.47 -12.30 -46.57
CA VAL A 44 -27.61 -11.37 -45.80
C VAL A 44 -27.96 -11.43 -44.33
N LYS A 45 -29.25 -11.40 -43.96
CA LYS A 45 -29.66 -11.55 -42.54
C LYS A 45 -29.32 -12.91 -41.95
N SER A 46 -29.29 -13.99 -42.72
CA SER A 46 -28.86 -15.31 -42.23
C SER A 46 -27.34 -15.38 -42.05
N MET A 47 -26.57 -14.70 -42.91
CA MET A 47 -25.13 -14.55 -42.74
C MET A 47 -24.79 -13.68 -41.53
N ASP A 48 -25.44 -12.52 -41.35
CA ASP A 48 -25.24 -11.68 -40.19
C ASP A 48 -25.55 -12.41 -38.88
N ARG A 49 -26.64 -13.21 -38.86
CA ARG A 49 -26.95 -14.04 -37.69
C ARG A 49 -25.90 -15.13 -37.44
N ALA A 50 -25.37 -15.75 -38.50
CA ALA A 50 -24.30 -16.72 -38.36
C ALA A 50 -23.01 -16.10 -37.89
N PHE A 51 -22.65 -14.87 -38.32
CA PHE A 51 -21.49 -14.14 -37.84
C PHE A 51 -21.65 -13.75 -36.36
N VAL A 52 -22.80 -13.23 -35.97
CA VAL A 52 -23.11 -12.89 -34.57
C VAL A 52 -23.03 -14.14 -33.68
N SER A 53 -23.62 -15.27 -34.14
CA SER A 53 -23.56 -16.54 -33.41
C SER A 53 -22.13 -17.09 -33.27
N ILE A 54 -21.29 -16.99 -34.32
CA ILE A 54 -19.88 -17.36 -34.27
C ILE A 54 -19.09 -16.43 -33.33
N GLU A 55 -19.40 -15.15 -33.33
CA GLU A 55 -18.74 -14.15 -32.45
C GLU A 55 -19.14 -14.37 -30.99
N GLU A 56 -20.41 -14.66 -30.72
CA GLU A 56 -20.90 -15.04 -29.38
C GLU A 56 -20.30 -16.36 -28.90
N GLU A 57 -20.20 -17.37 -29.76
CA GLU A 57 -19.59 -18.67 -29.44
C GLU A 57 -18.08 -18.53 -29.21
N ASN A 58 -17.37 -17.74 -30.01
CA ASN A 58 -15.95 -17.42 -29.78
C ASN A 58 -15.74 -16.67 -28.47
N LYS A 59 -16.62 -15.73 -28.14
CA LYS A 59 -16.58 -15.02 -26.87
C LYS A 59 -16.84 -15.99 -25.70
N ARG A 60 -17.85 -16.84 -25.81
CA ARG A 60 -18.18 -17.87 -24.83
C ARG A 60 -17.05 -18.87 -24.61
N LEU A 61 -16.42 -19.35 -25.71
CA LEU A 61 -15.27 -20.24 -25.65
C LEU A 61 -14.04 -19.52 -25.04
N HIS A 62 -13.87 -18.26 -25.36
CA HIS A 62 -12.82 -17.45 -24.78
C HIS A 62 -13.04 -17.23 -23.28
N ASP A 63 -14.28 -16.93 -22.87
CA ASP A 63 -14.67 -16.79 -21.46
C ASP A 63 -14.57 -18.13 -20.71
N GLN A 64 -14.90 -19.25 -21.36
CA GLN A 64 -14.70 -20.60 -20.82
C GLN A 64 -13.21 -20.97 -20.68
N LEU A 65 -12.36 -20.58 -21.63
CA LEU A 65 -10.90 -20.76 -21.55
C LEU A 65 -10.29 -19.92 -20.44
N ILE A 66 -10.81 -18.69 -20.24
CA ILE A 66 -10.41 -17.83 -19.12
C ILE A 66 -10.93 -18.40 -17.79
N ALA A 67 -12.14 -18.98 -17.78
CA ALA A 67 -12.73 -19.59 -16.59
C ALA A 67 -12.14 -20.96 -16.25
N SER A 68 -11.55 -21.68 -17.20
CA SER A 68 -10.77 -22.90 -16.94
C SER A 68 -9.38 -22.53 -16.44
N GLU A 69 -9.30 -22.10 -15.19
CA GLU A 69 -8.03 -21.82 -14.50
C GLU A 69 -7.24 -23.10 -14.34
N VAL A 70 -6.34 -23.35 -15.28
CA VAL A 70 -5.41 -24.49 -15.17
C VAL A 70 -4.41 -24.20 -14.07
N ILE A 71 -4.50 -24.98 -13.00
CA ILE A 71 -3.52 -24.93 -11.92
C ILE A 71 -2.28 -25.69 -12.38
N VAL A 72 -1.15 -24.99 -12.39
CA VAL A 72 0.17 -25.57 -12.70
C VAL A 72 1.06 -25.57 -11.46
N GLU A 73 2.00 -26.49 -11.42
CA GLU A 73 3.04 -26.51 -10.39
C GLU A 73 4.29 -25.82 -10.93
N LEU A 74 4.75 -24.80 -10.22
CA LEU A 74 5.93 -24.00 -10.58
C LEU A 74 7.03 -24.17 -9.54
N ASP A 75 8.27 -24.04 -10.00
CA ASP A 75 9.43 -23.88 -9.12
C ASP A 75 9.30 -22.52 -8.39
N PRO A 76 9.23 -22.49 -7.04
CA PRO A 76 9.06 -21.25 -6.30
C PRO A 76 10.25 -20.29 -6.44
N GLU A 77 11.44 -20.77 -6.83
CA GLU A 77 12.62 -19.92 -7.11
C GLU A 77 12.47 -19.15 -8.44
N ARG A 78 11.57 -19.57 -9.32
CA ARG A 78 11.24 -18.88 -10.56
C ARG A 78 10.07 -17.92 -10.42
N VAL A 79 9.52 -17.77 -9.21
CA VAL A 79 8.44 -16.82 -8.94
C VAL A 79 9.01 -15.63 -8.19
N ILE A 80 9.07 -14.49 -8.88
CA ILE A 80 9.48 -13.22 -8.27
C ILE A 80 8.29 -12.49 -7.65
N PRO A 81 8.51 -11.70 -6.60
CA PRO A 81 7.44 -10.91 -5.99
C PRO A 81 6.89 -9.84 -6.94
N SER A 82 5.70 -9.32 -6.61
CA SER A 82 5.17 -8.12 -7.24
C SER A 82 6.14 -6.94 -7.06
N PHE A 83 6.09 -5.99 -8.00
CA PHE A 83 6.89 -4.76 -7.92
C PHE A 83 6.38 -3.79 -6.83
N VAL A 84 5.23 -4.02 -6.25
CA VAL A 84 4.70 -3.30 -5.08
C VAL A 84 4.48 -4.28 -3.95
N SER A 85 5.16 -4.05 -2.82
CA SER A 85 4.91 -4.82 -1.61
C SER A 85 3.65 -4.29 -0.90
N ASP A 86 2.75 -5.18 -0.59
CA ASP A 86 1.50 -4.89 0.10
C ASP A 86 1.56 -5.13 1.61
N ARG A 87 2.63 -5.76 2.09
CA ARG A 87 2.83 -6.10 3.51
C ARG A 87 4.22 -5.77 4.00
N LEU A 88 4.29 -5.31 5.24
CA LEU A 88 5.52 -4.85 5.87
C LEU A 88 6.45 -5.96 6.34
N ASN A 89 5.94 -7.12 6.76
CA ASN A 89 6.77 -8.21 7.26
C ASN A 89 6.21 -9.58 6.91
N ILE A 90 6.99 -10.37 6.17
CA ILE A 90 6.71 -11.78 5.94
C ILE A 90 7.61 -12.65 6.83
N GLU A 91 8.82 -12.18 7.17
CA GLU A 91 9.84 -12.94 7.90
C GLU A 91 9.87 -12.53 9.39
N GLY A 92 9.87 -13.50 10.27
CA GLY A 92 9.99 -13.29 11.73
C GLY A 92 8.67 -13.29 12.52
N ASP A 93 7.54 -13.35 11.85
CA ASP A 93 6.24 -13.45 12.53
C ASP A 93 5.94 -14.91 12.93
N ARG A 94 5.62 -15.14 14.21
CA ARG A 94 5.17 -16.46 14.72
C ARG A 94 3.99 -17.00 13.89
N SER A 95 3.14 -16.12 13.36
CA SER A 95 2.03 -16.49 12.48
C SER A 95 2.52 -17.04 11.14
N PHE A 96 3.68 -16.62 10.65
CA PHE A 96 4.26 -17.17 9.43
C PHE A 96 4.84 -18.55 9.62
N GLN A 97 5.48 -18.83 10.74
CA GLN A 97 5.97 -20.17 11.06
C GLN A 97 4.82 -21.19 11.17
N ALA A 98 3.76 -20.83 11.87
CA ALA A 98 2.55 -21.67 11.94
C ALA A 98 1.91 -21.88 10.55
N PHE A 99 1.97 -20.88 9.69
CA PHE A 99 1.49 -20.96 8.30
C PHE A 99 2.36 -21.93 7.46
N VAL A 100 3.69 -21.88 7.61
CA VAL A 100 4.61 -22.83 6.94
C VAL A 100 4.33 -24.26 7.38
N GLU A 101 4.18 -24.51 8.69
CA GLU A 101 3.82 -25.84 9.21
C GLU A 101 2.46 -26.29 8.65
N GLY A 102 1.47 -25.41 8.58
CA GLY A 102 0.17 -25.72 7.97
C GLY A 102 0.28 -26.14 6.49
N ILE A 103 1.15 -25.49 5.70
CA ILE A 103 1.41 -25.90 4.31
C ILE A 103 2.19 -27.22 4.25
N LYS A 104 3.09 -27.44 5.18
CA LYS A 104 3.85 -28.70 5.27
C LYS A 104 2.92 -29.89 5.50
N ASP A 105 1.96 -29.76 6.40
CA ASP A 105 1.08 -30.85 6.84
C ASP A 105 -0.12 -31.05 5.88
N ALA A 106 -0.81 -29.98 5.50
CA ALA A 106 -2.03 -30.05 4.69
C ALA A 106 -1.82 -29.75 3.20
N GLY A 107 -0.61 -29.41 2.77
CA GLY A 107 -0.29 -28.96 1.43
C GLY A 107 -0.86 -27.55 1.12
N GLN A 108 -0.51 -27.03 -0.04
CA GLN A 108 -1.07 -25.77 -0.54
C GLN A 108 -2.48 -26.00 -1.08
N LYS A 109 -3.51 -25.46 -0.41
CA LYS A 109 -4.91 -25.62 -0.82
C LYS A 109 -5.34 -24.62 -1.87
N LEU A 110 -4.91 -23.36 -1.75
CA LEU A 110 -5.26 -22.28 -2.66
C LEU A 110 -4.06 -21.95 -3.57
N PRO A 111 -4.25 -21.87 -4.90
CA PRO A 111 -3.18 -21.46 -5.81
C PRO A 111 -2.79 -19.99 -5.61
N ILE A 112 -1.63 -19.63 -6.11
CA ILE A 112 -1.22 -18.22 -6.26
C ILE A 112 -1.60 -17.76 -7.66
N LEU A 113 -1.70 -16.44 -7.90
CA LEU A 113 -1.84 -15.87 -9.23
C LEU A 113 -0.51 -15.30 -9.69
N VAL A 114 -0.09 -15.70 -10.89
CA VAL A 114 1.17 -15.22 -11.47
C VAL A 114 0.97 -14.84 -12.95
N ARG A 115 1.82 -13.93 -13.43
CA ARG A 115 1.97 -13.67 -14.87
C ARG A 115 3.34 -14.09 -15.36
N PRO A 116 3.48 -14.53 -16.64
CA PRO A 116 4.78 -14.77 -17.26
C PRO A 116 5.55 -13.45 -17.38
N LEU A 117 6.87 -13.49 -17.19
CA LEU A 117 7.74 -12.34 -17.45
C LEU A 117 8.18 -12.38 -18.93
N PRO A 118 7.86 -11.33 -19.73
CA PRO A 118 8.24 -11.29 -21.14
C PRO A 118 9.75 -11.33 -21.34
N ASP A 119 10.50 -10.63 -20.50
CA ASP A 119 11.95 -10.47 -20.59
C ASP A 119 12.74 -11.66 -20.04
N LYS A 120 12.07 -12.58 -19.34
CA LYS A 120 12.74 -13.73 -18.70
C LYS A 120 11.89 -15.01 -18.86
N PRO A 121 12.02 -15.72 -19.99
CA PRO A 121 11.24 -16.93 -20.25
C PRO A 121 11.40 -17.97 -19.13
N GLY A 122 10.29 -18.55 -18.70
CA GLY A 122 10.24 -19.52 -17.60
C GLY A 122 10.25 -18.92 -16.19
N TYR A 123 10.26 -17.60 -16.06
CA TYR A 123 10.04 -16.88 -14.80
C TYR A 123 8.67 -16.23 -14.78
N TYR A 124 8.15 -16.09 -13.58
CA TYR A 124 6.80 -15.58 -13.32
C TYR A 124 6.84 -14.48 -12.27
N GLN A 125 5.91 -13.56 -12.34
CA GLN A 125 5.71 -12.53 -11.32
C GLN A 125 4.40 -12.77 -10.58
N ALA A 126 4.47 -12.87 -9.26
CA ALA A 126 3.28 -13.06 -8.44
C ALA A 126 2.44 -11.79 -8.36
N ALA A 127 1.15 -11.88 -8.68
CA ALA A 127 0.18 -10.84 -8.38
C ALA A 127 -0.22 -10.91 -6.89
N TYR A 128 -0.51 -12.13 -6.40
CA TYR A 128 -0.78 -12.38 -4.98
C TYR A 128 -0.29 -13.75 -4.53
N GLY A 129 -0.28 -13.95 -3.20
CA GLY A 129 0.12 -15.22 -2.60
C GLY A 129 1.60 -15.29 -2.21
N HIS A 130 2.29 -14.16 -2.03
CA HIS A 130 3.71 -14.07 -1.68
C HIS A 130 4.12 -14.93 -0.47
N ARG A 131 3.26 -15.02 0.57
CA ARG A 131 3.50 -15.89 1.73
C ARG A 131 3.53 -17.38 1.35
N ARG A 132 2.70 -17.80 0.38
CA ARG A 132 2.68 -19.19 -0.12
C ARG A 132 3.93 -19.49 -0.92
N VAL A 133 4.37 -18.56 -1.78
CA VAL A 133 5.65 -18.70 -2.49
C VAL A 133 6.79 -18.87 -1.49
N ARG A 134 6.88 -17.98 -0.49
CA ARG A 134 7.96 -18.04 0.51
C ARG A 134 7.91 -19.31 1.34
N ALA A 135 6.74 -19.79 1.73
CA ALA A 135 6.59 -21.05 2.44
C ALA A 135 7.03 -22.24 1.57
N CYS A 136 6.68 -22.26 0.29
CA CYS A 136 7.11 -23.29 -0.65
C CYS A 136 8.63 -23.26 -0.89
N GLN A 137 9.26 -22.08 -0.92
CA GLN A 137 10.73 -21.95 -0.96
C GLN A 137 11.39 -22.59 0.26
N ILE A 138 10.91 -22.26 1.46
CA ILE A 138 11.44 -22.83 2.71
C ILE A 138 11.27 -24.36 2.73
N LEU A 139 10.11 -24.86 2.29
CA LEU A 139 9.79 -26.28 2.27
C LEU A 139 10.42 -27.02 1.06
N LYS A 140 11.04 -26.31 0.13
CA LYS A 140 11.58 -26.84 -1.15
C LYS A 140 10.55 -27.68 -1.90
N ARG A 141 9.31 -27.18 -1.99
CA ARG A 141 8.19 -27.82 -2.68
C ARG A 141 7.72 -26.94 -3.84
N PRO A 142 7.20 -27.51 -4.91
CA PRO A 142 6.57 -26.72 -5.99
C PRO A 142 5.38 -25.92 -5.46
N VAL A 143 5.16 -24.74 -6.03
CA VAL A 143 4.03 -23.88 -5.70
C VAL A 143 2.92 -24.04 -6.74
N LYS A 144 1.69 -24.27 -6.29
CA LYS A 144 0.50 -24.32 -7.16
C LYS A 144 0.12 -22.91 -7.57
N ALA A 145 0.03 -22.67 -8.87
CA ALA A 145 -0.20 -21.36 -9.45
C ALA A 145 -1.21 -21.40 -10.59
N ILE A 146 -1.95 -20.31 -10.73
CA ILE A 146 -2.73 -19.97 -11.91
C ILE A 146 -1.90 -19.00 -12.72
N VAL A 147 -1.64 -19.30 -13.99
CA VAL A 147 -0.87 -18.45 -14.90
C VAL A 147 -1.82 -17.65 -15.77
N ARG A 148 -1.81 -16.33 -15.63
CA ARG A 148 -2.57 -15.40 -16.51
C ARG A 148 -1.64 -14.38 -17.15
N SER A 149 -1.94 -13.99 -18.37
CA SER A 149 -1.28 -12.84 -19.00
C SER A 149 -1.96 -11.58 -18.46
N LEU A 150 -1.29 -10.89 -17.56
CA LEU A 150 -1.79 -9.68 -16.91
C LEU A 150 -0.91 -8.48 -17.31
N SER A 151 -1.54 -7.34 -17.60
CA SER A 151 -0.87 -6.05 -17.67
C SER A 151 -0.39 -5.61 -16.27
N ASP A 152 0.40 -4.55 -16.19
CA ASP A 152 0.84 -4.00 -14.89
C ASP A 152 -0.34 -3.50 -14.06
N GLU A 153 -1.35 -2.90 -14.70
CA GLU A 153 -2.56 -2.41 -14.06
C GLU A 153 -3.41 -3.56 -13.51
N GLU A 154 -3.66 -4.58 -14.33
CA GLU A 154 -4.41 -5.78 -13.93
C GLU A 154 -3.73 -6.53 -12.79
N LEU A 155 -2.39 -6.58 -12.79
CA LEU A 155 -1.62 -7.19 -11.70
C LEU A 155 -1.83 -6.44 -10.39
N VAL A 156 -1.75 -5.10 -10.42
CA VAL A 156 -1.97 -4.23 -9.25
C VAL A 156 -3.40 -4.35 -8.73
N ILE A 157 -4.39 -4.33 -9.62
CA ILE A 157 -5.81 -4.48 -9.25
C ILE A 157 -6.03 -5.87 -8.63
N SER A 158 -5.51 -6.94 -9.25
CA SER A 158 -5.65 -8.30 -8.73
C SER A 158 -5.03 -8.46 -7.34
N GLN A 159 -3.86 -7.84 -7.11
CA GLN A 159 -3.21 -7.78 -5.82
C GLN A 159 -4.06 -7.04 -4.79
N GLY A 160 -4.60 -5.90 -5.17
CA GLY A 160 -5.40 -5.06 -4.30
C GLY A 160 -6.75 -5.68 -3.90
N ILE A 161 -7.44 -6.33 -4.85
CA ILE A 161 -8.72 -7.03 -4.60
C ILE A 161 -8.50 -8.16 -3.59
N GLU A 162 -7.49 -9.01 -3.81
CA GLU A 162 -7.16 -10.11 -2.88
C GLU A 162 -6.88 -9.57 -1.47
N ASN A 163 -6.19 -8.45 -1.37
CA ASN A 163 -5.90 -7.81 -0.09
C ASN A 163 -7.12 -7.16 0.55
N SER A 164 -8.03 -6.58 -0.22
CA SER A 164 -9.27 -5.96 0.29
C SER A 164 -10.29 -6.98 0.77
N GLU A 165 -10.36 -8.14 0.13
CA GLU A 165 -11.21 -9.27 0.58
C GLU A 165 -10.71 -9.88 1.89
N ARG A 166 -9.41 -9.79 2.15
CA ARG A 166 -8.82 -10.11 3.45
C ARG A 166 -8.93 -8.89 4.36
N LEU A 167 -10.00 -8.65 5.00
CA LEU A 167 -10.40 -7.66 6.03
C LEU A 167 -9.30 -6.96 6.89
N ASN A 168 -7.98 -7.03 6.57
CA ASN A 168 -6.92 -6.80 7.53
C ASN A 168 -5.67 -6.03 7.05
N LEU A 169 -5.74 -5.20 5.99
CA LEU A 169 -4.64 -4.24 5.80
C LEU A 169 -4.76 -3.12 6.83
N SER A 170 -3.71 -2.92 7.59
CA SER A 170 -3.61 -1.78 8.50
C SER A 170 -3.63 -0.45 7.73
N PHE A 171 -3.92 0.65 8.43
CA PHE A 171 -3.91 1.99 7.82
C PHE A 171 -2.57 2.28 7.12
N ILE A 172 -1.45 1.97 7.78
CA ILE A 172 -0.12 2.27 7.23
C ILE A 172 0.25 1.40 6.03
N GLU A 173 -0.17 0.13 6.00
CA GLU A 173 0.03 -0.74 4.84
C GLU A 173 -0.74 -0.23 3.63
N GLN A 174 -2.00 0.18 3.79
CA GLN A 174 -2.77 0.85 2.73
C GLN A 174 -2.09 2.13 2.26
N ALA A 175 -1.54 2.91 3.19
CA ALA A 175 -0.88 4.18 2.91
C ALA A 175 0.43 3.98 2.11
N LEU A 176 1.26 3.01 2.50
CA LEU A 176 2.49 2.65 1.78
C LEU A 176 2.20 2.08 0.39
N PHE A 177 1.19 1.21 0.28
CA PHE A 177 0.76 0.66 -1.00
C PHE A 177 0.29 1.78 -1.96
N ALA A 178 -0.56 2.70 -1.46
CA ALA A 178 -1.00 3.86 -2.24
C ALA A 178 0.16 4.77 -2.66
N LEU A 179 1.12 5.02 -1.77
CA LEU A 179 2.30 5.84 -2.05
C LEU A 179 3.20 5.17 -3.10
N ALA A 180 3.43 3.87 -2.99
CA ALA A 180 4.24 3.11 -3.93
C ALA A 180 3.62 3.08 -5.34
N LEU A 181 2.30 2.99 -5.46
CA LEU A 181 1.60 3.09 -6.74
C LEU A 181 1.67 4.52 -7.31
N LYS A 182 1.45 5.53 -6.47
CA LYS A 182 1.56 6.94 -6.88
C LYS A 182 2.96 7.29 -7.41
N SER A 183 4.02 6.82 -6.74
CA SER A 183 5.41 7.06 -7.16
C SER A 183 5.77 6.39 -8.49
N ARG A 184 5.00 5.36 -8.91
CA ARG A 184 5.12 4.70 -10.22
C ARG A 184 4.26 5.36 -11.31
N GLY A 185 3.53 6.43 -10.98
CA GLY A 185 2.71 7.18 -11.93
C GLY A 185 1.31 6.62 -12.15
N TYR A 186 0.84 5.65 -11.36
CA TYR A 186 -0.53 5.17 -11.46
C TYR A 186 -1.55 6.25 -11.09
N SER A 187 -2.68 6.25 -11.79
CA SER A 187 -3.78 7.20 -11.55
C SER A 187 -4.42 6.98 -10.17
N ARG A 188 -5.02 8.03 -9.62
CA ARG A 188 -5.74 7.94 -8.35
C ARG A 188 -6.95 7.00 -8.42
N ASP A 189 -7.58 6.91 -9.60
CA ASP A 189 -8.71 6.00 -9.82
C ASP A 189 -8.26 4.54 -9.74
N LEU A 190 -7.17 4.19 -10.41
CA LEU A 190 -6.59 2.85 -10.33
C LEU A 190 -6.15 2.49 -8.91
N ILE A 191 -5.50 3.42 -8.20
CA ILE A 191 -5.10 3.22 -6.79
C ILE A 191 -6.33 2.96 -5.91
N SER A 192 -7.42 3.69 -6.16
CA SER A 192 -8.67 3.53 -5.43
C SER A 192 -9.33 2.19 -5.71
N GLU A 193 -9.33 1.76 -6.96
CA GLU A 193 -9.83 0.44 -7.39
C GLU A 193 -9.01 -0.69 -6.75
N ALA A 194 -7.69 -0.59 -6.81
CA ALA A 194 -6.78 -1.54 -6.18
C ALA A 194 -6.96 -1.62 -4.65
N LEU A 195 -7.42 -0.55 -3.98
CA LEU A 195 -7.78 -0.55 -2.55
C LEU A 195 -9.22 -1.00 -2.28
N GLY A 196 -9.95 -1.49 -3.29
CA GLY A 196 -11.32 -1.98 -3.16
C GLY A 196 -12.34 -0.90 -2.76
N ARG A 197 -12.07 0.39 -3.07
CA ARG A 197 -12.92 1.52 -2.67
C ARG A 197 -14.00 1.80 -3.70
N LYS A 198 -15.25 1.97 -3.25
CA LYS A 198 -16.41 2.31 -4.10
C LYS A 198 -16.39 3.77 -4.53
N GLU A 199 -17.08 4.10 -5.63
CA GLU A 199 -17.22 5.47 -6.16
C GLU A 199 -17.74 6.47 -5.10
N GLY A 200 -17.21 7.70 -5.11
CA GLY A 200 -17.64 8.80 -4.25
C GLY A 200 -16.69 9.17 -3.09
N GLN A 201 -15.85 8.25 -2.58
CA GLN A 201 -14.89 8.55 -1.49
C GLN A 201 -13.42 8.51 -1.94
N ARG A 202 -13.20 8.40 -3.26
CA ARG A 202 -11.95 7.91 -3.86
C ARG A 202 -10.75 8.84 -3.74
N LEU A 203 -10.86 10.08 -4.21
CA LEU A 203 -9.69 10.93 -4.46
C LEU A 203 -9.10 11.58 -3.19
N ALA A 204 -9.97 12.06 -2.29
CA ALA A 204 -9.54 12.68 -1.03
C ALA A 204 -8.85 11.67 -0.12
N TYR A 205 -9.38 10.44 -0.05
CA TYR A 205 -8.79 9.38 0.80
C TYR A 205 -7.42 8.93 0.32
N ILE A 206 -7.20 8.80 -1.01
CA ILE A 206 -5.87 8.49 -1.56
C ILE A 206 -4.86 9.57 -1.18
N SER A 207 -5.25 10.85 -1.25
CA SER A 207 -4.38 11.94 -0.82
C SER A 207 -4.03 11.85 0.67
N ILE A 208 -4.99 11.48 1.51
CA ILE A 208 -4.78 11.27 2.95
C ILE A 208 -3.77 10.14 3.18
N LEU A 209 -3.96 8.99 2.53
CA LEU A 209 -3.07 7.83 2.64
C LEU A 209 -1.65 8.18 2.21
N THR A 210 -1.50 8.75 1.01
CA THR A 210 -0.17 9.07 0.47
C THR A 210 0.56 10.14 1.28
N ASN A 211 -0.17 11.13 1.81
CA ASN A 211 0.43 12.15 2.68
C ASN A 211 0.88 11.54 4.02
N ALA A 212 0.06 10.71 4.65
CA ALA A 212 0.43 10.06 5.90
C ALA A 212 1.66 9.15 5.74
N ALA A 213 1.74 8.38 4.65
CA ALA A 213 2.90 7.53 4.35
C ALA A 213 4.17 8.37 4.06
N ALA A 214 4.02 9.53 3.42
CA ALA A 214 5.16 10.40 3.09
C ALA A 214 5.75 11.12 4.32
N LEU A 215 5.02 11.20 5.44
CA LEU A 215 5.49 11.86 6.66
C LEU A 215 6.38 10.98 7.54
N VAL A 216 6.33 9.66 7.39
CA VAL A 216 7.04 8.72 8.27
C VAL A 216 8.13 8.00 7.49
N PRO A 217 9.37 7.90 8.01
CA PRO A 217 10.44 7.16 7.35
C PRO A 217 10.03 5.69 7.11
N ALA A 218 10.25 5.19 5.90
CA ALA A 218 9.86 3.82 5.53
C ALA A 218 10.54 2.76 6.41
N ASP A 219 11.80 3.00 6.82
CA ASP A 219 12.54 2.10 7.69
C ASP A 219 11.94 2.06 9.10
N LEU A 220 11.49 3.20 9.62
CA LEU A 220 10.79 3.25 10.90
C LEU A 220 9.47 2.49 10.85
N VAL A 221 8.72 2.61 9.75
CA VAL A 221 7.48 1.86 9.56
C VAL A 221 7.76 0.34 9.49
N ARG A 222 8.82 -0.08 8.80
CA ARG A 222 9.23 -1.51 8.75
C ARG A 222 9.61 -2.04 10.13
N LEU A 223 10.30 -1.23 10.92
CA LEU A 223 10.73 -1.56 12.26
C LEU A 223 9.54 -1.76 13.22
N ILE A 224 8.57 -0.86 13.17
CA ILE A 224 7.33 -0.92 13.95
C ILE A 224 6.47 -2.12 13.52
N GLY A 225 6.29 -2.30 12.22
CA GLY A 225 5.38 -3.28 11.64
C GLY A 225 3.99 -2.71 11.34
N PRO A 226 2.99 -3.57 11.07
CA PRO A 226 1.67 -3.16 10.55
C PRO A 226 0.83 -2.33 11.52
N ALA A 227 1.00 -2.50 12.82
CA ALA A 227 0.28 -1.77 13.88
C ALA A 227 -1.22 -1.61 13.57
N SER A 228 -1.92 -2.75 13.48
CA SER A 228 -3.28 -2.83 12.92
C SER A 228 -4.34 -2.07 13.73
N ALA A 229 -4.15 -1.90 15.04
CA ALA A 229 -5.05 -1.11 15.89
C ALA A 229 -4.73 0.41 15.85
N ILE A 230 -3.69 0.81 15.11
CA ILE A 230 -3.26 2.21 15.03
C ILE A 230 -3.88 2.88 13.80
N GLY A 231 -4.79 3.82 14.06
CA GLY A 231 -5.44 4.59 13.01
C GLY A 231 -4.67 5.84 12.56
N ARG A 232 -5.19 6.48 11.51
CA ARG A 232 -4.67 7.69 10.88
C ARG A 232 -4.14 8.77 11.86
N PRO A 233 -4.90 9.23 12.88
CA PRO A 233 -4.46 10.36 13.70
C PRO A 233 -3.15 10.11 14.44
N LYS A 234 -2.91 8.86 14.84
CA LYS A 234 -1.69 8.48 15.53
C LYS A 234 -0.49 8.43 14.59
N TRP A 235 -0.67 7.91 13.36
CA TRP A 235 0.38 7.92 12.34
C TRP A 235 0.74 9.34 11.90
N GLU A 236 -0.26 10.22 11.72
CA GLU A 236 -0.02 11.64 11.44
C GLU A 236 0.72 12.34 12.60
N LYS A 237 0.37 11.99 13.85
CA LYS A 237 1.09 12.48 15.03
C LYS A 237 2.55 12.00 15.03
N LEU A 238 2.81 10.72 14.73
CA LEU A 238 4.18 10.23 14.62
C LEU A 238 4.95 10.97 13.52
N GLY A 239 4.35 11.15 12.34
CA GLY A 239 4.94 11.91 11.24
C GLY A 239 5.25 13.37 11.62
N SER A 240 4.42 14.01 12.46
CA SER A 240 4.68 15.39 12.92
C SER A 240 5.88 15.52 13.88
N LEU A 241 6.33 14.43 14.49
CA LEU A 241 7.53 14.40 15.33
C LEU A 241 8.82 14.21 14.50
N VAL A 242 8.69 13.90 13.21
CA VAL A 242 9.81 13.63 12.31
C VAL A 242 9.88 14.75 11.27
N LYS A 243 11.06 15.29 11.03
CA LYS A 243 11.24 16.36 10.04
C LYS A 243 11.61 15.75 8.70
N ASP A 244 10.87 16.13 7.64
CA ASP A 244 11.14 15.72 6.25
C ASP A 244 11.29 14.20 6.08
N ALA A 245 10.48 13.43 6.82
CA ALA A 245 10.55 11.96 6.88
C ALA A 245 11.94 11.40 7.24
N CYS A 246 12.74 12.18 7.99
CA CYS A 246 14.05 11.78 8.47
C CYS A 246 14.14 11.90 9.98
N LEU A 247 14.70 10.89 10.65
CA LEU A 247 15.00 10.97 12.07
C LEU A 247 16.25 11.83 12.29
N SER A 248 16.23 12.70 13.31
CA SER A 248 17.45 13.35 13.77
C SER A 248 18.42 12.33 14.40
N ALA A 249 19.69 12.71 14.59
CA ALA A 249 20.67 11.82 15.22
C ALA A 249 20.21 11.38 16.63
N GLU A 250 19.62 12.29 17.41
CA GLU A 250 19.07 11.99 18.74
C GLU A 250 17.87 11.05 18.67
N GLN A 251 16.98 11.27 17.71
CA GLN A 251 15.82 10.41 17.48
C GLN A 251 16.24 9.01 17.01
N SER A 252 17.21 8.91 16.09
CA SER A 252 17.77 7.64 15.66
C SER A 252 18.37 6.86 16.82
N LYS A 253 19.18 7.54 17.65
CA LYS A 253 19.75 6.93 18.85
C LYS A 253 18.68 6.44 19.83
N ALA A 254 17.63 7.25 20.06
CA ALA A 254 16.53 6.86 20.96
C ALA A 254 15.77 5.61 20.44
N VAL A 255 15.59 5.49 19.12
CA VAL A 255 14.99 4.32 18.50
C VAL A 255 15.93 3.11 18.59
N ASP A 256 17.23 3.27 18.31
CA ASP A 256 18.24 2.20 18.41
C ASP A 256 18.36 1.66 19.84
N ASP A 257 18.35 2.54 20.83
CA ASP A 257 18.37 2.15 22.24
C ASP A 257 17.09 1.39 22.63
N LEU A 258 15.93 1.83 22.11
CA LEU A 258 14.65 1.19 22.35
C LEU A 258 14.60 -0.22 21.77
N VAL A 259 15.10 -0.42 20.54
CA VAL A 259 15.10 -1.72 19.83
C VAL A 259 15.90 -2.79 20.58
N ARG A 260 16.89 -2.38 21.37
CA ARG A 260 17.74 -3.29 22.18
C ARG A 260 17.10 -3.70 23.49
N THR A 261 15.94 -3.19 23.84
CA THR A 261 15.27 -3.53 25.10
C THR A 261 14.50 -4.85 25.02
N SER A 262 14.42 -5.58 26.13
CA SER A 262 13.59 -6.78 26.23
C SER A 262 12.09 -6.49 26.03
N GLU A 263 11.67 -5.25 26.35
CA GLU A 263 10.30 -4.79 26.12
C GLU A 263 9.99 -4.75 24.62
N TRP A 264 10.92 -4.28 23.78
CA TRP A 264 10.76 -4.30 22.33
C TRP A 264 10.65 -5.69 21.76
N GLU A 265 11.49 -6.62 22.21
CA GLU A 265 11.49 -8.01 21.73
C GLU A 265 10.16 -8.73 22.03
N SER A 266 9.57 -8.46 23.19
CA SER A 266 8.30 -9.04 23.62
C SER A 266 7.06 -8.33 23.06
N SER A 267 7.22 -7.13 22.49
CA SER A 267 6.14 -6.27 22.02
C SER A 267 5.60 -6.68 20.66
N ASP A 268 4.28 -6.59 20.51
CA ASP A 268 3.63 -6.62 19.19
C ASP A 268 3.80 -5.28 18.45
N SER A 269 3.33 -5.22 17.19
CA SER A 269 3.49 -4.01 16.37
C SER A 269 2.71 -2.79 16.90
N ASP A 270 1.58 -2.99 17.56
CA ASP A 270 0.81 -1.89 18.17
C ASP A 270 1.53 -1.33 19.40
N GLN A 271 2.17 -2.19 20.17
CA GLN A 271 2.99 -1.81 21.32
C GLN A 271 4.27 -1.11 20.87
N ARG A 272 4.97 -1.65 19.86
CA ARG A 272 6.15 -1.02 19.24
C ARG A 272 5.85 0.39 18.73
N PHE A 273 4.70 0.57 18.08
CA PHE A 273 4.26 1.91 17.68
C PHE A 273 4.16 2.88 18.85
N ARG A 274 3.57 2.46 19.98
CA ARG A 274 3.44 3.29 21.18
C ARG A 274 4.80 3.63 21.78
N LEU A 275 5.69 2.65 21.90
CA LEU A 275 7.04 2.83 22.41
C LEU A 275 7.82 3.85 21.57
N VAL A 276 7.75 3.74 20.23
CA VAL A 276 8.40 4.69 19.32
C VAL A 276 7.79 6.09 19.46
N LEU A 277 6.46 6.19 19.49
CA LEU A 277 5.77 7.47 19.63
C LEU A 277 6.18 8.18 20.95
N ASP A 278 6.29 7.44 22.04
CA ASP A 278 6.70 7.96 23.34
C ASP A 278 8.19 8.33 23.37
N ALA A 279 9.07 7.51 22.78
CA ALA A 279 10.50 7.79 22.71
C ALA A 279 10.77 9.07 21.90
N LEU A 280 10.16 9.21 20.70
CA LEU A 280 10.30 10.41 19.88
C LEU A 280 9.63 11.63 20.51
N GLY A 281 8.51 11.44 21.20
CA GLY A 281 7.85 12.52 21.94
C GLY A 281 8.70 13.07 23.10
N ARG A 282 9.44 12.21 23.80
CA ARG A 282 10.38 12.61 24.86
C ARG A 282 11.61 13.32 24.29
N SER A 283 12.09 12.91 23.12
CA SER A 283 13.23 13.56 22.45
C SER A 283 12.94 15.01 22.06
N ILE A 284 11.67 15.32 21.70
CA ILE A 284 11.26 16.69 21.35
C ILE A 284 10.84 17.51 22.59
N ASN A 285 10.19 16.85 23.55
CA ASN A 285 9.80 17.42 24.82
C ASN A 285 10.45 16.60 25.93
N PRO A 286 11.73 16.89 26.27
CA PRO A 286 12.38 16.20 27.36
C PRO A 286 11.52 16.36 28.62
N VAL A 287 11.38 15.26 29.37
CA VAL A 287 10.69 15.27 30.67
C VAL A 287 11.21 16.48 31.46
N PRO A 288 10.31 17.32 31.97
CA PRO A 288 10.75 18.52 32.68
C PRO A 288 11.74 18.12 33.77
N ASN A 289 12.96 18.69 33.72
CA ASN A 289 13.93 18.46 34.77
C ASN A 289 13.33 19.12 36.02
N ILE A 290 12.88 18.28 36.96
CA ILE A 290 12.28 18.74 38.20
C ILE A 290 13.43 18.90 39.18
N THR A 291 13.68 20.12 39.56
CA THR A 291 14.66 20.47 40.62
C THR A 291 13.90 20.95 41.85
N GLU A 292 14.07 20.25 42.94
CA GLU A 292 13.54 20.67 44.25
C GLU A 292 14.56 21.59 44.89
N ILE A 293 14.15 22.80 45.23
CA ILE A 293 14.97 23.82 45.87
C ILE A 293 14.49 23.96 47.30
N GLU A 294 15.31 23.48 48.25
CA GLU A 294 15.03 23.67 49.66
C GLU A 294 15.33 25.13 50.05
N VAL A 295 14.36 25.77 50.67
CA VAL A 295 14.49 27.13 51.20
C VAL A 295 14.40 27.11 52.72
N ALA A 296 14.80 28.22 53.35
CA ALA A 296 14.79 28.33 54.80
C ALA A 296 13.42 27.95 55.42
N GLY A 297 13.43 27.12 56.48
CA GLY A 297 12.23 26.62 57.14
C GLY A 297 11.79 25.25 56.63
N GLY A 298 12.58 24.55 55.80
CA GLY A 298 12.28 23.20 55.32
C GLY A 298 11.18 23.15 54.22
N HIS A 299 10.92 24.26 53.57
CA HIS A 299 9.99 24.36 52.47
C HIS A 299 10.67 24.06 51.14
N VAL A 300 9.94 23.50 50.19
CA VAL A 300 10.46 23.13 48.89
C VAL A 300 9.76 23.91 47.78
N ILE A 301 10.53 24.61 46.94
CA ILE A 301 10.09 25.22 45.70
C ILE A 301 10.44 24.27 44.58
N VAL A 302 9.44 23.90 43.74
CA VAL A 302 9.64 23.00 42.61
C VAL A 302 9.87 23.79 41.34
N ALA A 303 11.08 23.66 40.77
CA ALA A 303 11.40 24.20 39.47
C ALA A 303 11.22 23.12 38.38
N LYS A 304 10.34 23.35 37.40
CA LYS A 304 10.14 22.47 36.24
C LYS A 304 10.72 23.14 35.00
N ARG A 305 11.80 22.58 34.46
CA ARG A 305 12.38 23.02 33.18
C ARG A 305 11.81 22.19 32.02
N SER A 306 11.24 22.86 31.03
CA SER A 306 10.75 22.25 29.80
C SER A 306 11.31 23.04 28.61
N GLY A 307 12.30 22.48 27.94
CA GLY A 307 13.04 23.15 26.87
C GLY A 307 13.71 24.43 27.37
N ALA A 308 13.42 25.56 26.75
CA ALA A 308 13.96 26.88 27.11
C ALA A 308 13.22 27.60 28.27
N THR A 309 12.13 26.97 28.79
CA THR A 309 11.28 27.59 29.82
C THR A 309 11.41 26.86 31.13
N THR A 310 11.61 27.60 32.23
CA THR A 310 11.55 27.10 33.60
C THR A 310 10.33 27.68 34.31
N LYS A 311 9.50 26.83 34.90
CA LYS A 311 8.35 27.20 35.73
C LYS A 311 8.68 26.91 37.19
N PHE A 312 8.51 27.89 38.05
CA PHE A 312 8.64 27.74 39.50
C PHE A 312 7.24 27.60 40.12
N ALA A 313 7.02 26.54 40.88
CA ALA A 313 5.83 26.38 41.69
C ALA A 313 6.16 26.75 43.12
N VAL A 314 5.63 27.89 43.56
CA VAL A 314 5.79 28.42 44.91
C VAL A 314 4.57 28.05 45.75
N PRO A 315 4.72 27.29 46.84
CA PRO A 315 3.57 26.91 47.69
C PRO A 315 3.21 28.08 48.63
N ASP A 316 2.30 28.95 48.17
CA ASP A 316 1.84 30.14 48.89
C ASP A 316 1.07 29.79 50.19
N ASP A 317 0.54 28.62 50.29
CA ASP A 317 -0.09 28.05 51.49
C ASP A 317 0.94 27.76 52.60
N ARG A 318 2.19 27.46 52.22
CA ARG A 318 3.29 27.16 53.17
C ARG A 318 4.19 28.33 53.44
N ILE A 319 4.31 29.25 52.49
CA ILE A 319 5.10 30.49 52.62
C ILE A 319 4.23 31.66 52.14
N PRO A 320 3.34 32.15 53.00
CA PRO A 320 2.37 33.18 52.62
C PRO A 320 3.05 34.45 52.13
N GLY A 321 2.62 34.94 50.97
CA GLY A 321 3.12 36.19 50.37
C GLY A 321 4.42 36.09 49.58
N LEU A 322 5.06 34.90 49.52
CA LEU A 322 6.32 34.73 48.76
C LEU A 322 6.09 34.91 47.26
N SER A 323 5.01 34.44 46.72
CA SER A 323 4.70 34.61 45.28
C SER A 323 4.52 36.09 44.93
N ALA A 324 3.81 36.85 45.72
CA ALA A 324 3.63 38.29 45.52
C ALA A 324 4.95 39.04 45.61
N TRP A 325 5.78 38.71 46.60
CA TRP A 325 7.10 39.28 46.76
C TRP A 325 8.02 38.98 45.60
N LEU A 326 8.05 37.71 45.12
CA LEU A 326 8.82 37.30 43.96
C LEU A 326 8.41 38.06 42.69
N ILE A 327 7.13 38.26 42.45
CA ILE A 327 6.62 39.03 41.29
C ILE A 327 7.18 40.47 41.35
N LEU A 328 7.20 41.11 42.51
CA LEU A 328 7.70 42.46 42.68
C LEU A 328 9.24 42.55 42.53
N LYS A 329 9.94 41.52 42.94
CA LYS A 329 11.42 41.49 42.92
C LYS A 329 11.99 40.93 41.60
N LEU A 330 11.20 40.26 40.79
CA LEU A 330 11.67 39.63 39.56
C LEU A 330 12.39 40.61 38.60
N PRO A 331 11.92 41.85 38.37
CA PRO A 331 12.64 42.80 37.53
C PRO A 331 14.04 43.09 38.02
N GLU A 332 14.20 43.36 39.31
CA GLU A 332 15.50 43.65 39.95
C GLU A 332 16.45 42.44 39.81
N LEU A 333 15.96 41.22 40.06
CA LEU A 333 16.75 40.00 39.94
C LEU A 333 17.22 39.76 38.51
N VAL A 334 16.40 40.09 37.50
CA VAL A 334 16.78 39.99 36.09
C VAL A 334 17.85 41.03 35.73
N GLU A 335 17.75 42.27 36.22
CA GLU A 335 18.76 43.30 36.00
C GLU A 335 20.10 42.94 36.67
N GLU A 336 20.08 42.43 37.89
CA GLU A 336 21.26 41.95 38.61
C GLU A 336 21.92 40.78 37.84
N PHE A 337 21.15 39.79 37.35
CA PHE A 337 21.67 38.71 36.55
C PHE A 337 22.32 39.19 35.25
N GLN A 338 21.70 40.17 34.56
CA GLN A 338 22.25 40.72 33.31
C GLN A 338 23.53 41.53 33.56
N SER A 339 23.62 42.24 34.67
CA SER A 339 24.80 43.00 35.07
C SER A 339 25.98 42.06 35.41
N ASN A 340 25.71 41.00 36.15
CA ASN A 340 26.72 40.00 36.50
C ASN A 340 27.23 39.23 35.25
N GLN A 341 26.37 38.98 34.22
CA GLN A 341 26.81 38.40 32.95
C GLN A 341 27.72 39.34 32.15
N ARG A 342 27.50 40.65 32.21
CA ARG A 342 28.34 41.63 31.52
C ARG A 342 29.72 41.79 32.19
N GLU A 343 29.79 41.68 33.50
CA GLU A 343 31.05 41.71 34.25
C GLU A 343 31.87 40.42 34.09
N GLY A 344 31.20 39.25 34.04
CA GLY A 344 31.87 37.95 33.79
C GLY A 344 32.33 37.72 32.34
N ALA A 345 31.85 38.50 31.38
CA ALA A 345 32.30 38.45 29.97
C ALA A 345 33.50 39.36 29.69
N LEU A 346 33.96 40.13 30.69
CA LEU A 346 35.10 41.05 30.62
C LEU A 346 36.37 40.51 31.35
N GLN A 347 36.30 39.28 31.89
CA GLN A 347 37.43 38.51 32.41
C GLN A 347 37.72 37.30 31.49
#